data_56e2dccba3c1c1644ae6ada3d6d7a438
#
_entry.id   56e2dccba3c1c1644ae6ada3d6d7a438
#
_cell.length_a   1.000
_cell.length_b   1.000
_cell.length_c   1.000
_cell.angle_alpha   90.00
_cell.angle_beta   90.00
_cell.angle_gamma   90.00
#
_symmetry.space_group_name_H-M   'P 1'
#
loop_
_entity.id
_entity.type
_entity.pdbx_description
1 polymer ?
#
loop_
_entity_poly.entity_id
_entity_poly.type
_entity_poly.pdbx_seq_one_letter_code
_entity_poly.pdbx_strand_id
1 'polypeptide(L)'
;DVSGGSKRLKYFVSAGYFTQDGMVKDFGTKDSGVNSNYFYRRFNYRTNIDFAVTDNLSMRLDISSRFMNINEPCNMNATGEIYDFSKMHPYSAPVLNPNGSYAYLNDTEGYRPTLNARLANEGYKRTRRNDNNILYGATWKMDFLTPGLSANYRLAYSSVDENHRQANRSQYPTYHYDSSTNGYVINPNKVYEYGTFSVTSGTEKATKDLNIQASVNYARVFNGGDHDVSAMFLYNLQTTTVDRDGLVSAAVPNNFEGYTLTMGYKYKSKYLIDLNMAYNGTDRFGRSNRFGFFPAVGIGYAISEEDFFKNVDWLADKIQLLKVRASYGLVGSDVAAGNRYLYDQVYQKGDGYSFGDYPKLTDSYKEGDLGTPNATWEKAKKFDVGLDMNFLNKFSFTIDYFLDKRYDQLVTREYIPLVIGIGFSPNNIARTTNQGFDG
;
A
#
# COMPACT_ATOMS: atom_id res chain seq x y z
N ASP A 1 -15.47 -7.38 -23.77
CA ASP A 1 -15.10 -5.98 -23.91
C ASP A 1 -15.94 -5.32 -24.97
N VAL A 2 -16.39 -4.10 -24.72
CA VAL A 2 -17.13 -3.27 -25.67
C VAL A 2 -16.52 -1.87 -25.65
N SER A 3 -16.20 -1.34 -26.82
CA SER A 3 -15.69 0.03 -26.95
C SER A 3 -16.33 0.71 -28.13
N GLY A 4 -16.46 2.01 -28.04
CA GLY A 4 -17.03 2.81 -29.11
C GLY A 4 -16.92 4.30 -28.81
N GLY A 5 -17.49 5.09 -29.71
CA GLY A 5 -17.55 6.50 -29.45
C GLY A 5 -17.85 7.36 -30.67
N SER A 6 -17.92 8.63 -30.40
CA SER A 6 -18.09 9.72 -31.36
C SER A 6 -16.97 10.77 -31.14
N LYS A 7 -17.02 11.87 -31.87
CA LYS A 7 -16.10 13.01 -31.63
C LYS A 7 -16.17 13.55 -30.20
N ARG A 8 -17.34 13.44 -29.51
CA ARG A 8 -17.57 14.01 -28.18
C ARG A 8 -17.58 12.98 -27.06
N LEU A 9 -17.88 11.71 -27.37
CA LEU A 9 -17.98 10.65 -26.36
C LEU A 9 -17.16 9.46 -26.81
N LYS A 10 -16.28 8.97 -25.94
CA LYS A 10 -15.57 7.70 -26.09
C LYS A 10 -15.84 6.86 -24.86
N TYR A 11 -16.09 5.58 -25.05
CA TYR A 11 -16.32 4.67 -23.94
C TYR A 11 -15.63 3.33 -24.16
N PHE A 12 -15.26 2.73 -23.07
CA PHE A 12 -14.78 1.36 -22.98
C PHE A 12 -15.44 0.70 -21.78
N VAL A 13 -16.03 -0.48 -21.97
CA VAL A 13 -16.64 -1.30 -20.92
C VAL A 13 -16.08 -2.70 -21.02
N SER A 14 -15.64 -3.23 -19.90
CA SER A 14 -15.11 -4.59 -19.79
C SER A 14 -15.72 -5.29 -18.58
N ALA A 15 -16.11 -6.54 -18.74
CA ALA A 15 -16.51 -7.42 -17.66
C ALA A 15 -15.79 -8.76 -17.79
N GLY A 16 -15.36 -9.33 -16.67
CA GLY A 16 -14.66 -10.59 -16.62
C GLY A 16 -15.08 -11.43 -15.42
N TYR A 17 -15.22 -12.71 -15.63
CA TYR A 17 -15.43 -13.68 -14.56
C TYR A 17 -14.29 -14.70 -14.58
N PHE A 18 -13.74 -14.98 -13.41
CA PHE A 18 -12.67 -15.96 -13.21
C PHE A 18 -13.06 -16.89 -12.08
N THR A 19 -12.87 -18.17 -12.29
CA THR A 19 -13.06 -19.21 -11.27
C THR A 19 -11.84 -20.13 -11.25
N GLN A 20 -11.42 -20.50 -10.06
CA GLN A 20 -10.36 -21.44 -9.80
C GLN A 20 -10.75 -22.29 -8.60
N ASP A 21 -10.72 -23.60 -8.75
CA ASP A 21 -10.90 -24.53 -7.65
C ASP A 21 -9.54 -24.91 -7.08
N GLY A 22 -9.53 -25.37 -5.81
CA GLY A 22 -8.31 -25.80 -5.14
C GLY A 22 -7.77 -27.10 -5.71
N MET A 23 -6.46 -27.32 -5.52
CA MET A 23 -5.79 -28.57 -5.90
C MET A 23 -6.01 -29.71 -4.91
N VAL A 24 -6.50 -29.40 -3.70
CA VAL A 24 -6.77 -30.40 -2.67
C VAL A 24 -8.09 -31.08 -2.97
N LYS A 25 -8.09 -32.43 -2.91
CA LYS A 25 -9.31 -33.23 -3.10
C LYS A 25 -10.35 -32.86 -2.07
N ASP A 26 -11.61 -32.79 -2.50
CA ASP A 26 -12.75 -32.65 -1.61
C ASP A 26 -12.94 -33.91 -0.77
N PHE A 27 -12.78 -33.78 0.54
CA PHE A 27 -13.06 -34.82 1.51
C PHE A 27 -14.35 -34.54 2.30
N GLY A 28 -15.04 -33.43 2.01
CA GLY A 28 -16.27 -33.05 2.71
C GLY A 28 -17.38 -34.08 2.50
N THR A 29 -18.14 -34.34 3.55
CA THR A 29 -19.36 -35.15 3.47
C THR A 29 -20.47 -34.28 2.90
N LYS A 30 -21.18 -34.75 1.89
CA LYS A 30 -22.31 -34.01 1.25
C LYS A 30 -23.46 -33.71 2.24
N ASP A 31 -23.49 -34.46 3.35
CA ASP A 31 -24.56 -34.38 4.35
C ASP A 31 -24.39 -33.24 5.36
N SER A 32 -23.20 -32.63 5.45
CA SER A 32 -22.95 -31.57 6.43
C SER A 32 -23.51 -30.19 6.02
N GLY A 33 -23.86 -29.97 4.74
CA GLY A 33 -24.26 -28.67 4.21
C GLY A 33 -23.14 -27.62 4.21
N VAL A 34 -21.92 -28.02 4.60
CA VAL A 34 -20.74 -27.17 4.75
C VAL A 34 -19.73 -27.51 3.67
N ASN A 35 -19.39 -26.53 2.84
CA ASN A 35 -18.36 -26.66 1.82
C ASN A 35 -17.03 -26.12 2.35
N SER A 36 -16.10 -27.02 2.67
CA SER A 36 -14.74 -26.71 3.14
C SER A 36 -13.71 -26.61 2.02
N ASN A 37 -14.08 -26.85 0.76
CA ASN A 37 -13.14 -26.86 -0.35
C ASN A 37 -12.52 -25.52 -0.64
N TYR A 38 -11.30 -25.51 -1.13
CA TYR A 38 -10.68 -24.34 -1.67
C TYR A 38 -11.36 -23.94 -2.97
N PHE A 39 -11.78 -22.68 -3.07
CA PHE A 39 -12.10 -22.04 -4.34
C PHE A 39 -11.83 -20.55 -4.29
N TYR A 40 -11.54 -20.01 -5.46
CA TYR A 40 -11.42 -18.59 -5.72
C TYR A 40 -12.34 -18.20 -6.87
N ARG A 41 -13.24 -17.27 -6.65
CA ARG A 41 -14.14 -16.73 -7.67
C ARG A 41 -14.04 -15.23 -7.69
N ARG A 42 -13.85 -14.67 -8.89
CA ARG A 42 -13.69 -13.23 -9.06
C ARG A 42 -14.55 -12.76 -10.22
N PHE A 43 -15.33 -11.73 -9.95
CA PHE A 43 -15.98 -10.91 -10.96
C PHE A 43 -15.31 -9.54 -10.98
N ASN A 44 -14.94 -9.05 -12.15
CA ASN A 44 -14.39 -7.73 -12.33
C ASN A 44 -15.12 -7.01 -13.46
N TYR A 45 -15.32 -5.72 -13.28
CA TYR A 45 -15.76 -4.84 -14.35
C TYR A 45 -14.94 -3.56 -14.37
N ARG A 46 -14.85 -2.97 -15.55
CA ARG A 46 -14.19 -1.70 -15.79
C ARG A 46 -14.99 -0.90 -16.81
N THR A 47 -15.16 0.39 -16.53
CA THR A 47 -15.80 1.34 -17.43
C THR A 47 -14.95 2.61 -17.47
N ASN A 48 -14.60 3.04 -18.68
CA ASN A 48 -13.91 4.29 -18.92
C ASN A 48 -14.77 5.12 -19.87
N ILE A 49 -15.03 6.37 -19.52
CA ILE A 49 -15.82 7.31 -20.31
C ILE A 49 -15.03 8.61 -20.43
N ASP A 50 -14.72 9.02 -21.66
CA ASP A 50 -14.19 10.33 -21.97
C ASP A 50 -15.27 11.15 -22.71
N PHE A 51 -15.59 12.30 -22.16
CA PHE A 51 -16.64 13.16 -22.68
C PHE A 51 -16.13 14.60 -22.91
N ALA A 52 -16.13 15.05 -24.15
CA ALA A 52 -15.88 16.44 -24.51
C ALA A 52 -17.19 17.23 -24.40
N VAL A 53 -17.37 17.93 -23.27
CA VAL A 53 -18.57 18.77 -23.01
C VAL A 53 -18.63 19.93 -24.02
N THR A 54 -17.48 20.57 -24.19
CA THR A 54 -17.23 21.60 -25.21
C THR A 54 -15.87 21.34 -25.84
N ASP A 55 -15.45 22.14 -26.81
CA ASP A 55 -14.11 22.04 -27.40
C ASP A 55 -13.00 22.34 -26.38
N ASN A 56 -13.35 23.10 -25.33
CA ASN A 56 -12.41 23.51 -24.28
C ASN A 56 -12.56 22.73 -22.97
N LEU A 57 -13.68 22.05 -22.74
CA LEU A 57 -13.95 21.31 -21.50
C LEU A 57 -14.13 19.83 -21.80
N SER A 58 -13.26 19.01 -21.23
CA SER A 58 -13.34 17.55 -21.27
C SER A 58 -13.45 16.98 -19.87
N MET A 59 -14.24 15.91 -19.75
CA MET A 59 -14.43 15.15 -18.52
C MET A 59 -14.10 13.69 -18.76
N ARG A 60 -13.59 13.04 -17.73
CA ARG A 60 -13.25 11.62 -17.72
C ARG A 60 -13.84 10.95 -16.48
N LEU A 61 -14.42 9.79 -16.66
CA LEU A 61 -14.89 8.93 -15.58
C LEU A 61 -14.35 7.51 -15.78
N ASP A 62 -13.54 7.04 -14.84
CA ASP A 62 -13.05 5.67 -14.80
C ASP A 62 -13.63 4.99 -13.57
N ILE A 63 -14.28 3.86 -13.74
CA ILE A 63 -14.81 3.02 -12.67
C ILE A 63 -14.25 1.61 -12.87
N SER A 64 -13.66 1.04 -11.84
CA SER A 64 -13.28 -0.36 -11.84
C SER A 64 -13.57 -1.01 -10.51
N SER A 65 -14.11 -2.23 -10.53
CA SER A 65 -14.39 -2.99 -9.33
C SER A 65 -14.06 -4.46 -9.50
N ARG A 66 -13.67 -5.07 -8.41
CA ARG A 66 -13.41 -6.51 -8.29
C ARG A 66 -14.15 -7.04 -7.08
N PHE A 67 -14.94 -8.08 -7.30
CA PHE A 67 -15.62 -8.83 -6.25
C PHE A 67 -15.00 -10.21 -6.19
N MET A 68 -14.41 -10.54 -5.06
CA MET A 68 -13.72 -11.81 -4.83
C MET A 68 -14.43 -12.58 -3.73
N ASN A 69 -14.61 -13.87 -3.96
CA ASN A 69 -15.12 -14.82 -3.00
C ASN A 69 -14.12 -15.97 -2.89
N ILE A 70 -13.47 -16.07 -1.75
CA ILE A 70 -12.42 -17.02 -1.44
C ILE A 70 -12.95 -17.95 -0.36
N ASN A 71 -12.85 -19.24 -0.56
CA ASN A 71 -13.23 -20.24 0.43
C ASN A 71 -12.04 -21.15 0.69
N GLU A 72 -11.80 -21.43 1.96
CA GLU A 72 -10.74 -22.30 2.42
C GLU A 72 -11.23 -23.14 3.61
N PRO A 73 -10.64 -24.30 3.87
CA PRO A 73 -10.91 -25.05 5.09
C PRO A 73 -10.62 -24.19 6.33
N CYS A 74 -11.43 -24.38 7.37
CA CYS A 74 -11.23 -23.66 8.62
C CYS A 74 -9.95 -24.11 9.33
N ASN A 75 -9.27 -23.16 10.03
CA ASN A 75 -8.06 -23.39 10.80
C ASN A 75 -6.86 -23.93 10.01
N MET A 76 -6.89 -23.84 8.69
CA MET A 76 -5.84 -24.38 7.85
C MET A 76 -5.04 -23.26 7.19
N ASN A 77 -3.74 -23.36 7.33
CA ASN A 77 -2.77 -22.61 6.55
C ASN A 77 -2.32 -23.50 5.39
N ALA A 78 -2.63 -23.14 4.16
CA ALA A 78 -2.30 -23.94 2.98
C ALA A 78 -0.82 -24.36 2.93
N THR A 79 0.08 -23.48 3.34
CA THR A 79 1.52 -23.77 3.39
C THR A 79 1.85 -24.79 4.49
N GLY A 80 1.26 -24.67 5.67
CA GLY A 80 1.45 -25.60 6.79
C GLY A 80 0.87 -26.97 6.47
N GLU A 81 -0.28 -27.03 5.84
CA GLU A 81 -0.93 -28.29 5.48
C GLU A 81 -0.17 -29.09 4.40
N ILE A 82 0.37 -28.41 3.38
CA ILE A 82 1.24 -29.03 2.39
C ILE A 82 2.50 -29.58 3.08
N TYR A 83 3.04 -28.84 4.04
CA TYR A 83 4.19 -29.29 4.82
C TYR A 83 3.86 -30.49 5.72
N ASP A 84 2.68 -30.52 6.34
CA ASP A 84 2.21 -31.66 7.12
C ASP A 84 1.99 -32.90 6.25
N PHE A 85 1.49 -32.74 5.03
CA PHE A 85 1.42 -33.82 4.04
C PHE A 85 2.79 -34.44 3.75
N SER A 86 3.81 -33.63 3.62
CA SER A 86 5.18 -34.12 3.33
C SER A 86 5.82 -34.87 4.49
N LYS A 87 5.32 -34.67 5.73
CA LYS A 87 5.82 -35.33 6.93
C LYS A 87 5.12 -36.65 7.24
N MET A 88 3.92 -36.87 6.69
CA MET A 88 3.17 -38.10 6.94
C MET A 88 3.75 -39.28 6.18
N HIS A 89 4.06 -40.35 6.89
CA HIS A 89 4.41 -41.62 6.25
C HIS A 89 3.18 -42.20 5.53
N PRO A 90 3.34 -42.76 4.30
CA PRO A 90 2.22 -43.30 3.52
C PRO A 90 1.39 -44.40 4.25
N TYR A 91 1.97 -45.07 5.23
CA TYR A 91 1.35 -46.14 6.02
C TYR A 91 0.87 -45.71 7.41
N SER A 92 0.96 -44.40 7.75
CA SER A 92 0.59 -43.92 9.11
C SER A 92 -0.88 -44.05 9.41
N ALA A 93 -1.75 -43.79 8.43
CA ALA A 93 -3.19 -44.01 8.55
C ALA A 93 -3.83 -44.05 7.15
N PRO A 94 -4.96 -44.76 6.98
CA PRO A 94 -5.73 -44.75 5.76
C PRO A 94 -6.42 -43.38 5.54
N VAL A 95 -6.80 -43.06 4.32
CA VAL A 95 -7.63 -41.89 3.98
C VAL A 95 -8.99 -42.01 4.69
N LEU A 96 -9.61 -43.16 4.60
CA LEU A 96 -10.79 -43.57 5.33
C LEU A 96 -10.58 -45.01 5.83
N ASN A 97 -11.15 -45.35 6.94
CA ASN A 97 -11.21 -46.73 7.42
C ASN A 97 -12.10 -47.60 6.51
N PRO A 98 -12.01 -48.94 6.56
CA PRO A 98 -12.85 -49.85 5.73
C PRO A 98 -14.36 -49.60 5.86
N ASN A 99 -14.82 -49.11 7.01
CA ASN A 99 -16.22 -48.76 7.26
C ASN A 99 -16.58 -47.33 6.81
N GLY A 100 -15.68 -46.61 6.16
CA GLY A 100 -15.88 -45.23 5.71
C GLY A 100 -15.68 -44.16 6.78
N SER A 101 -15.31 -44.50 8.02
CA SER A 101 -15.04 -43.55 9.10
C SER A 101 -13.67 -42.90 8.90
N TYR A 102 -13.54 -41.67 9.45
CA TYR A 102 -12.27 -40.92 9.43
C TYR A 102 -11.24 -41.51 10.38
N ALA A 103 -9.98 -41.53 9.97
CA ALA A 103 -8.89 -42.04 10.75
C ALA A 103 -8.20 -40.95 11.61
N TYR A 104 -7.51 -41.39 12.65
CA TYR A 104 -6.56 -40.57 13.39
C TYR A 104 -5.15 -41.15 13.31
N LEU A 105 -4.15 -40.30 13.50
CA LEU A 105 -2.75 -40.68 13.62
C LEU A 105 -2.46 -41.09 15.07
N ASN A 106 -1.75 -42.17 15.23
CA ASN A 106 -1.21 -42.62 16.51
C ASN A 106 0.31 -42.51 16.43
N ASP A 107 0.83 -41.32 16.69
CA ASP A 107 2.24 -40.98 16.60
C ASP A 107 2.77 -40.40 17.93
N THR A 108 4.05 -40.05 17.95
CA THR A 108 4.72 -39.46 19.12
C THR A 108 4.17 -38.09 19.54
N GLU A 109 3.44 -37.43 18.65
CA GLU A 109 2.83 -36.11 18.91
C GLU A 109 1.37 -36.22 19.39
N GLY A 110 0.83 -37.44 19.49
CA GLY A 110 -0.49 -37.70 20.01
C GLY A 110 -1.49 -38.24 18.98
N TYR A 111 -2.76 -38.32 19.38
CA TYR A 111 -3.84 -38.91 18.61
C TYR A 111 -4.55 -37.85 17.73
N ARG A 112 -3.85 -37.31 16.76
CA ARG A 112 -4.39 -36.24 15.91
C ARG A 112 -5.25 -36.80 14.77
N PRO A 113 -6.41 -36.18 14.44
CA PRO A 113 -7.13 -36.52 13.22
C PRO A 113 -6.26 -36.41 12.01
N THR A 114 -6.42 -37.31 11.04
CA THR A 114 -5.72 -37.20 9.76
C THR A 114 -6.08 -35.90 9.04
N LEU A 115 -5.20 -35.44 8.15
CA LEU A 115 -5.42 -34.19 7.42
C LEU A 115 -6.74 -34.20 6.63
N ASN A 116 -7.08 -35.29 5.97
CA ASN A 116 -8.36 -35.42 5.27
C ASN A 116 -9.57 -35.40 6.23
N ALA A 117 -9.44 -35.93 7.45
CA ALA A 117 -10.48 -35.84 8.49
C ALA A 117 -10.68 -34.38 8.92
N ARG A 118 -9.61 -33.62 9.08
CA ARG A 118 -9.63 -32.20 9.40
C ARG A 118 -10.26 -31.38 8.27
N LEU A 119 -9.79 -31.56 7.04
CA LEU A 119 -10.32 -30.90 5.84
C LEU A 119 -11.83 -31.13 5.68
N ALA A 120 -12.30 -32.35 5.97
CA ALA A 120 -13.71 -32.69 5.83
C ALA A 120 -14.60 -32.12 6.93
N ASN A 121 -14.10 -32.00 8.18
CA ASN A 121 -14.94 -31.82 9.34
C ASN A 121 -14.80 -30.51 10.09
N GLU A 122 -13.68 -29.81 9.98
CA GLU A 122 -13.45 -28.60 10.76
C GLU A 122 -14.19 -27.37 10.24
N GLY A 123 -14.73 -27.42 9.03
CA GLY A 123 -15.55 -26.36 8.47
C GLY A 123 -14.79 -25.47 7.47
N TYR A 124 -15.20 -24.23 7.35
CA TYR A 124 -14.67 -23.32 6.33
C TYR A 124 -14.43 -21.90 6.86
N LYS A 125 -13.51 -21.21 6.23
CA LYS A 125 -13.39 -19.75 6.27
C LYS A 125 -13.70 -19.19 4.87
N ARG A 126 -14.68 -18.31 4.78
CA ARG A 126 -15.06 -17.65 3.55
C ARG A 126 -14.77 -16.17 3.63
N THR A 127 -13.86 -15.71 2.79
CA THR A 127 -13.46 -14.32 2.69
C THR A 127 -14.11 -13.70 1.46
N ARG A 128 -14.81 -12.59 1.68
CA ARG A 128 -15.35 -11.72 0.61
C ARG A 128 -14.56 -10.43 0.59
N ARG A 129 -14.00 -10.12 -0.57
CA ARG A 129 -13.23 -8.90 -0.75
C ARG A 129 -13.78 -8.13 -1.95
N ASN A 130 -14.01 -6.85 -1.73
CA ASN A 130 -14.48 -5.92 -2.74
C ASN A 130 -13.44 -4.80 -2.87
N ASP A 131 -12.86 -4.66 -4.06
CA ASP A 131 -11.97 -3.55 -4.39
C ASP A 131 -12.70 -2.63 -5.38
N ASN A 132 -12.86 -1.35 -5.03
CA ASN A 132 -13.51 -0.36 -5.87
C ASN A 132 -12.57 0.81 -6.11
N ASN A 133 -12.50 1.28 -7.37
CA ASN A 133 -11.74 2.45 -7.75
C ASN A 133 -12.61 3.32 -8.66
N ILE A 134 -12.71 4.59 -8.32
CA ILE A 134 -13.42 5.61 -9.10
C ILE A 134 -12.46 6.78 -9.30
N LEU A 135 -12.30 7.19 -10.54
CA LEU A 135 -11.56 8.38 -10.88
C LEU A 135 -12.44 9.28 -11.75
N TYR A 136 -12.66 10.48 -11.27
CA TYR A 136 -13.27 11.54 -12.04
C TYR A 136 -12.21 12.60 -12.36
N GLY A 137 -12.14 13.04 -13.61
CA GLY A 137 -11.26 14.07 -14.09
C GLY A 137 -12.00 15.12 -14.90
N ALA A 138 -11.59 16.36 -14.79
CA ALA A 138 -12.03 17.45 -15.66
C ALA A 138 -10.83 18.25 -16.09
N THR A 139 -10.74 18.56 -17.37
CA THR A 139 -9.71 19.42 -17.95
C THR A 139 -10.39 20.57 -18.70
N TRP A 140 -10.07 21.79 -18.31
CA TRP A 140 -10.58 23.00 -18.94
C TRP A 140 -9.44 23.80 -19.55
N LYS A 141 -9.44 23.90 -20.87
CA LYS A 141 -8.53 24.78 -21.62
C LYS A 141 -9.08 26.19 -21.58
N MET A 142 -8.29 27.12 -21.12
CA MET A 142 -8.68 28.51 -20.94
C MET A 142 -7.91 29.44 -21.88
N ASP A 143 -7.68 28.98 -23.12
CA ASP A 143 -6.97 29.75 -24.18
C ASP A 143 -7.68 31.08 -24.50
N PHE A 144 -8.99 31.18 -24.15
CA PHE A 144 -9.77 32.40 -24.27
C PHE A 144 -9.32 33.51 -23.29
N LEU A 145 -8.70 33.16 -22.16
CA LEU A 145 -8.10 34.11 -21.22
C LEU A 145 -6.65 34.41 -21.62
N THR A 146 -5.86 33.37 -21.81
CA THR A 146 -4.50 33.44 -22.31
C THR A 146 -4.09 32.12 -22.94
N PRO A 147 -3.47 32.12 -24.15
CA PRO A 147 -3.04 30.87 -24.79
C PRO A 147 -2.10 30.06 -23.89
N GLY A 148 -2.37 28.77 -23.80
CA GLY A 148 -1.58 27.84 -23.00
C GLY A 148 -1.99 27.71 -21.53
N LEU A 149 -3.07 28.40 -21.10
CA LEU A 149 -3.63 28.26 -19.76
C LEU A 149 -4.62 27.09 -19.71
N SER A 150 -4.53 26.26 -18.67
CA SER A 150 -5.51 25.18 -18.42
C SER A 150 -5.68 24.93 -16.92
N ALA A 151 -6.87 24.48 -16.55
CA ALA A 151 -7.16 23.98 -15.22
C ALA A 151 -7.53 22.50 -15.29
N ASN A 152 -7.02 21.73 -14.31
CA ASN A 152 -7.37 20.32 -14.17
C ASN A 152 -7.89 20.07 -12.76
N TYR A 153 -8.91 19.23 -12.69
CA TYR A 153 -9.45 18.69 -11.46
C TYR A 153 -9.44 17.18 -11.54
N ARG A 154 -9.04 16.52 -10.47
CA ARG A 154 -9.10 15.06 -10.32
C ARG A 154 -9.61 14.71 -8.94
N LEU A 155 -10.55 13.78 -8.88
CA LEU A 155 -11.03 13.14 -7.68
C LEU A 155 -10.86 11.64 -7.88
N ALA A 156 -10.04 11.03 -7.04
CA ALA A 156 -9.84 9.60 -7.00
C ALA A 156 -10.34 9.05 -5.66
N TYR A 157 -11.18 8.05 -5.73
CA TYR A 157 -11.66 7.30 -4.57
C TYR A 157 -11.34 5.82 -4.77
N SER A 158 -10.72 5.21 -3.77
CA SER A 158 -10.55 3.76 -3.74
C SER A 158 -11.01 3.19 -2.41
N SER A 159 -11.60 1.99 -2.45
CA SER A 159 -11.93 1.23 -1.24
C SER A 159 -11.58 -0.24 -1.41
N VAL A 160 -11.12 -0.82 -0.31
CA VAL A 160 -10.94 -2.27 -0.15
C VAL A 160 -11.72 -2.68 1.08
N ASP A 161 -12.73 -3.53 0.90
CA ASP A 161 -13.51 -4.09 1.98
C ASP A 161 -13.35 -5.61 1.98
N GLU A 162 -12.73 -6.15 3.02
CA GLU A 162 -12.45 -7.57 3.19
C GLU A 162 -13.08 -8.08 4.49
N ASN A 163 -14.08 -8.95 4.34
CA ASN A 163 -14.84 -9.51 5.44
C ASN A 163 -14.77 -11.04 5.39
N HIS A 164 -14.67 -11.67 6.53
CA HIS A 164 -14.71 -13.13 6.61
C HIS A 164 -15.94 -13.62 7.39
N ARG A 165 -16.36 -14.82 7.05
CA ARG A 165 -17.25 -15.67 7.82
C ARG A 165 -16.60 -17.02 7.96
N GLN A 166 -16.44 -17.47 9.20
CA GLN A 166 -15.85 -18.74 9.55
C GLN A 166 -16.87 -19.61 10.27
N ALA A 167 -17.03 -20.85 9.83
CA ALA A 167 -17.75 -21.88 10.55
C ALA A 167 -16.74 -22.93 10.99
N ASN A 168 -16.55 -23.09 12.29
CA ASN A 168 -15.54 -23.97 12.87
C ASN A 168 -16.19 -25.01 13.78
N ARG A 169 -15.72 -26.25 13.68
CA ARG A 169 -16.07 -27.35 14.56
C ARG A 169 -14.80 -28.08 14.96
N SER A 170 -14.60 -28.29 16.28
CA SER A 170 -13.44 -28.98 16.82
C SER A 170 -13.73 -30.43 17.24
N GLN A 171 -15.01 -30.80 17.34
CA GLN A 171 -15.42 -32.11 17.84
C GLN A 171 -16.05 -32.94 16.72
N TYR A 172 -15.40 -34.03 16.34
CA TYR A 172 -15.90 -35.03 15.39
C TYR A 172 -15.22 -36.36 15.63
N PRO A 173 -15.92 -37.51 15.41
CA PRO A 173 -15.38 -38.84 15.70
C PRO A 173 -14.32 -39.26 14.69
N THR A 174 -13.22 -39.83 15.19
CA THR A 174 -12.19 -40.48 14.39
C THR A 174 -11.83 -41.82 15.00
N TYR A 175 -11.47 -42.79 14.16
CA TYR A 175 -11.26 -44.17 14.57
C TYR A 175 -9.93 -44.71 14.01
N HIS A 176 -9.38 -45.69 14.73
CA HIS A 176 -8.29 -46.51 14.20
C HIS A 176 -8.82 -47.92 13.93
N TYR A 177 -8.55 -48.43 12.74
CA TYR A 177 -8.91 -49.83 12.40
C TYR A 177 -7.85 -50.78 12.95
N ASP A 178 -8.25 -51.70 13.80
CA ASP A 178 -7.43 -52.82 14.31
C ASP A 178 -7.68 -54.08 13.48
N SER A 179 -6.72 -54.44 12.64
CA SER A 179 -6.83 -55.62 11.77
C SER A 179 -6.81 -56.94 12.52
N SER A 180 -6.30 -56.98 13.75
CA SER A 180 -6.23 -58.22 14.57
C SER A 180 -7.58 -58.60 15.13
N THR A 181 -8.38 -57.62 15.51
CA THR A 181 -9.71 -57.79 16.08
C THR A 181 -10.82 -57.52 15.07
N ASN A 182 -10.49 -57.05 13.86
CA ASN A 182 -11.43 -56.51 12.88
C ASN A 182 -12.35 -55.44 13.47
N GLY A 183 -11.82 -54.67 14.43
CA GLY A 183 -12.53 -53.68 15.21
C GLY A 183 -12.13 -52.25 14.90
N TYR A 184 -12.92 -51.30 15.39
CA TYR A 184 -12.65 -49.87 15.25
C TYR A 184 -12.49 -49.24 16.63
N VAL A 185 -11.30 -48.76 16.93
CA VAL A 185 -10.98 -48.11 18.20
C VAL A 185 -11.19 -46.64 18.07
N ILE A 186 -12.06 -46.05 18.90
CA ILE A 186 -12.27 -44.61 18.90
C ILE A 186 -11.03 -43.86 19.39
N ASN A 187 -10.83 -42.66 18.88
CA ASN A 187 -9.76 -41.77 19.34
C ASN A 187 -9.82 -41.60 20.87
N PRO A 188 -8.68 -41.66 21.59
CA PRO A 188 -8.62 -41.50 23.04
C PRO A 188 -9.25 -40.23 23.62
N ASN A 189 -9.48 -39.19 22.82
CA ASN A 189 -10.25 -38.01 23.24
C ASN A 189 -11.76 -38.29 23.41
N LYS A 190 -12.24 -39.48 23.02
CA LYS A 190 -13.61 -40.02 23.26
C LYS A 190 -14.72 -39.13 22.67
N VAL A 191 -14.51 -38.53 21.51
CA VAL A 191 -15.56 -37.82 20.78
C VAL A 191 -16.36 -38.82 19.95
N TYR A 192 -17.63 -39.06 20.32
CA TYR A 192 -18.52 -40.04 19.67
C TYR A 192 -19.47 -39.43 18.66
N GLU A 193 -19.75 -38.11 18.81
CA GLU A 193 -20.71 -37.40 17.97
C GLU A 193 -20.10 -36.13 17.36
N TYR A 194 -20.71 -35.68 16.30
CA TYR A 194 -20.31 -34.42 15.66
C TYR A 194 -20.81 -33.24 16.49
N GLY A 195 -19.88 -32.39 16.91
CA GLY A 195 -20.21 -31.12 17.56
C GLY A 195 -20.89 -30.14 16.59
N THR A 196 -21.51 -29.11 17.16
CA THR A 196 -22.10 -28.01 16.39
C THR A 196 -21.01 -27.07 15.82
N PHE A 197 -21.31 -26.45 14.69
CA PHE A 197 -20.44 -25.41 14.17
C PHE A 197 -20.59 -24.12 14.98
N SER A 198 -19.47 -23.58 15.45
CA SER A 198 -19.36 -22.19 15.92
C SER A 198 -19.18 -21.28 14.70
N VAL A 199 -20.04 -20.26 14.58
CA VAL A 199 -19.97 -19.32 13.46
C VAL A 199 -19.49 -17.98 13.97
N THR A 200 -18.40 -17.50 13.39
CA THR A 200 -17.84 -16.15 13.63
C THR A 200 -17.77 -15.36 12.32
N SER A 201 -17.83 -14.06 12.43
CA SER A 201 -17.63 -13.16 11.30
C SER A 201 -16.92 -11.89 11.78
N GLY A 202 -16.13 -11.29 10.90
CA GLY A 202 -15.41 -10.08 11.22
C GLY A 202 -14.90 -9.38 9.95
N THR A 203 -14.38 -8.18 10.15
CA THR A 203 -13.72 -7.40 9.11
C THR A 203 -12.22 -7.63 9.18
N GLU A 204 -11.62 -8.22 8.15
CA GLU A 204 -10.16 -8.40 8.07
C GLU A 204 -9.48 -7.07 7.75
N LYS A 205 -10.07 -6.32 6.82
CA LYS A 205 -9.52 -5.04 6.37
C LYS A 205 -10.60 -4.20 5.71
N ALA A 206 -10.71 -2.94 6.12
CA ALA A 206 -11.44 -1.93 5.36
C ALA A 206 -10.52 -0.72 5.18
N THR A 207 -10.24 -0.37 3.91
CA THR A 207 -9.41 0.77 3.56
C THR A 207 -10.18 1.68 2.64
N LYS A 208 -10.13 2.99 2.89
CA LYS A 208 -10.73 4.02 2.04
C LYS A 208 -9.68 5.10 1.79
N ASP A 209 -9.44 5.39 0.52
CA ASP A 209 -8.53 6.45 0.10
C ASP A 209 -9.33 7.45 -0.74
N LEU A 210 -9.25 8.71 -0.37
CA LEU A 210 -9.77 9.83 -1.14
C LEU A 210 -8.60 10.74 -1.50
N ASN A 211 -8.44 11.02 -2.79
CA ASN A 211 -7.46 11.97 -3.27
C ASN A 211 -8.16 13.03 -4.15
N ILE A 212 -7.96 14.29 -3.81
CA ILE A 212 -8.47 15.44 -4.56
C ILE A 212 -7.28 16.26 -5.02
N GLN A 213 -7.22 16.52 -6.32
CA GLN A 213 -6.21 17.38 -6.94
C GLN A 213 -6.88 18.45 -7.78
N ALA A 214 -6.44 19.67 -7.59
CA ALA A 214 -6.81 20.79 -8.45
C ALA A 214 -5.54 21.50 -8.90
N SER A 215 -5.36 21.68 -10.20
CA SER A 215 -4.18 22.38 -10.73
C SER A 215 -4.53 23.41 -11.78
N VAL A 216 -3.74 24.48 -11.80
CA VAL A 216 -3.71 25.45 -12.89
C VAL A 216 -2.35 25.37 -13.55
N ASN A 217 -2.35 25.20 -14.86
CA ASN A 217 -1.13 25.02 -15.65
C ASN A 217 -1.07 26.11 -16.72
N TYR A 218 0.11 26.62 -16.92
CA TYR A 218 0.42 27.55 -17.99
C TYR A 218 1.65 27.05 -18.74
N ALA A 219 1.58 27.00 -20.07
CA ALA A 219 2.71 26.63 -20.90
C ALA A 219 2.64 27.44 -22.21
N ARG A 220 3.67 28.23 -22.48
CA ARG A 220 3.70 29.06 -23.66
C ARG A 220 5.11 29.31 -24.15
N VAL A 221 5.25 29.33 -25.48
CA VAL A 221 6.47 29.68 -26.18
C VAL A 221 6.29 31.05 -26.81
N PHE A 222 7.27 31.94 -26.63
CA PHE A 222 7.29 33.29 -27.13
C PHE A 222 8.45 33.50 -28.11
N ASN A 223 8.36 34.54 -28.92
CA ASN A 223 9.40 34.99 -29.87
C ASN A 223 9.95 33.87 -30.76
N GLY A 224 9.05 33.07 -31.36
CA GLY A 224 9.46 32.03 -32.31
C GLY A 224 10.26 30.87 -31.72
N GLY A 225 10.30 30.72 -30.39
CA GLY A 225 11.04 29.65 -29.71
C GLY A 225 12.11 30.13 -28.73
N ASP A 226 12.37 31.44 -28.68
CA ASP A 226 13.40 32.01 -27.82
C ASP A 226 13.09 31.82 -26.32
N HIS A 227 11.83 31.93 -25.94
CA HIS A 227 11.40 31.83 -24.55
C HIS A 227 10.34 30.74 -24.39
N ASP A 228 10.63 29.72 -23.64
CA ASP A 228 9.69 28.67 -23.25
C ASP A 228 9.42 28.79 -21.74
N VAL A 229 8.18 29.08 -21.39
CA VAL A 229 7.72 29.28 -19.99
C VAL A 229 6.69 28.22 -19.64
N SER A 230 6.90 27.58 -18.53
CA SER A 230 5.90 26.68 -17.94
C SER A 230 5.70 27.00 -16.46
N ALA A 231 4.47 26.91 -15.99
CA ALA A 231 4.13 27.04 -14.58
C ALA A 231 2.97 26.12 -14.22
N MET A 232 3.00 25.54 -13.06
CA MET A 232 1.92 24.73 -12.49
C MET A 232 1.74 25.08 -11.01
N PHE A 233 0.53 25.39 -10.63
CA PHE A 233 0.12 25.39 -9.22
C PHE A 233 -0.81 24.21 -8.98
N LEU A 234 -0.49 23.39 -7.99
CA LEU A 234 -1.26 22.19 -7.63
C LEU A 234 -1.66 22.26 -6.15
N TYR A 235 -2.94 22.08 -5.89
CA TYR A 235 -3.50 21.69 -4.60
C TYR A 235 -3.74 20.18 -4.57
N ASN A 236 -3.30 19.51 -3.53
CA ASN A 236 -3.49 18.06 -3.31
C ASN A 236 -3.98 17.80 -1.89
N LEU A 237 -5.09 17.10 -1.77
CA LEU A 237 -5.63 16.58 -0.50
C LEU A 237 -5.73 15.07 -0.59
N GLN A 238 -5.16 14.37 0.38
CA GLN A 238 -5.28 12.92 0.50
C GLN A 238 -5.77 12.55 1.89
N THR A 239 -6.79 11.70 1.94
CA THR A 239 -7.33 11.13 3.17
C THR A 239 -7.35 9.62 3.05
N THR A 240 -6.65 8.93 3.93
CA THR A 240 -6.60 7.46 4.00
C THR A 240 -7.17 7.00 5.33
N THR A 241 -8.20 6.17 5.30
CA THR A 241 -8.76 5.48 6.46
C THR A 241 -8.45 4.00 6.35
N VAL A 242 -7.91 3.40 7.40
CA VAL A 242 -7.66 1.96 7.49
C VAL A 242 -8.37 1.47 8.74
N ASP A 243 -9.39 0.66 8.56
CA ASP A 243 -10.08 -0.03 9.64
C ASP A 243 -9.62 -1.49 9.65
N ARG A 244 -9.17 -1.95 10.81
CA ARG A 244 -8.80 -3.35 11.08
C ARG A 244 -9.46 -3.75 12.38
N ASP A 245 -9.93 -4.97 12.44
CA ASP A 245 -10.53 -5.53 13.63
C ASP A 245 -9.61 -5.36 14.86
N GLY A 246 -10.16 -4.74 15.92
CA GLY A 246 -9.46 -4.55 17.19
C GLY A 246 -8.57 -3.30 17.35
N LEU A 247 -8.43 -2.41 16.35
CA LEU A 247 -7.61 -1.21 16.45
C LEU A 247 -8.44 0.08 16.38
N VAL A 248 -8.85 0.61 17.52
CA VAL A 248 -9.62 1.87 17.60
C VAL A 248 -8.89 3.06 16.95
N SER A 249 -7.56 3.09 17.03
CA SER A 249 -6.74 4.13 16.39
C SER A 249 -6.71 4.04 14.86
N ALA A 250 -7.07 2.90 14.30
CA ALA A 250 -7.11 2.70 12.85
C ALA A 250 -8.31 3.36 12.18
N ALA A 251 -9.40 3.63 12.93
CA ALA A 251 -10.60 4.29 12.41
C ALA A 251 -10.39 5.79 12.14
N VAL A 252 -9.35 6.41 12.69
CA VAL A 252 -9.05 7.83 12.48
C VAL A 252 -8.30 8.02 11.16
N PRO A 253 -8.83 8.85 10.23
CA PRO A 253 -8.18 9.07 8.93
C PRO A 253 -6.77 9.65 9.06
N ASN A 254 -5.88 9.28 8.14
CA ASN A 254 -4.62 9.97 7.90
C ASN A 254 -4.86 11.04 6.83
N ASN A 255 -4.50 12.27 7.13
CA ASN A 255 -4.70 13.39 6.22
C ASN A 255 -3.36 13.99 5.81
N PHE A 256 -3.25 14.23 4.51
CA PHE A 256 -2.15 14.96 3.91
C PHE A 256 -2.72 16.06 3.02
N GLU A 257 -2.19 17.28 3.14
CA GLU A 257 -2.55 18.43 2.33
C GLU A 257 -1.28 19.06 1.75
N GLY A 258 -1.30 19.40 0.46
CA GLY A 258 -0.13 19.93 -0.21
C GLY A 258 -0.46 21.03 -1.21
N TYR A 259 0.37 22.05 -1.22
CA TYR A 259 0.40 23.13 -2.21
C TYR A 259 1.75 23.09 -2.92
N THR A 260 1.73 22.90 -4.23
CA THR A 260 2.96 22.81 -5.02
C THR A 260 2.95 23.86 -6.13
N LEU A 261 4.03 24.61 -6.24
CA LEU A 261 4.30 25.53 -7.36
C LEU A 261 5.54 25.02 -8.09
N THR A 262 5.39 24.76 -9.38
CA THR A 262 6.50 24.41 -10.28
C THR A 262 6.56 25.46 -11.37
N MET A 263 7.76 25.98 -11.65
CA MET A 263 8.01 26.94 -12.73
C MET A 263 9.24 26.51 -13.50
N GLY A 264 9.13 26.48 -14.81
CA GLY A 264 10.21 26.19 -15.73
C GLY A 264 10.39 27.35 -16.74
N TYR A 265 11.61 27.71 -16.97
CA TYR A 265 11.97 28.71 -18.00
C TYR A 265 13.17 28.25 -18.81
N LYS A 266 13.02 28.31 -20.13
CA LYS A 266 14.13 28.04 -21.06
C LYS A 266 14.31 29.24 -21.97
N TYR A 267 15.55 29.69 -22.09
CA TYR A 267 15.93 30.75 -23.02
C TYR A 267 16.79 30.18 -24.15
N LYS A 268 16.28 30.26 -25.40
CA LYS A 268 16.93 29.76 -26.63
C LYS A 268 17.42 28.30 -26.51
N SER A 269 16.76 27.46 -25.66
CA SER A 269 17.21 26.13 -25.30
C SER A 269 18.62 26.05 -24.69
N LYS A 270 19.30 27.19 -24.48
CA LYS A 270 20.64 27.30 -23.92
C LYS A 270 20.63 27.35 -22.39
N TYR A 271 19.80 28.20 -21.81
CA TYR A 271 19.69 28.42 -20.37
C TYR A 271 18.38 27.88 -19.86
N LEU A 272 18.46 27.05 -18.84
CA LEU A 272 17.30 26.38 -18.22
C LEU A 272 17.27 26.72 -16.74
N ILE A 273 16.10 27.06 -16.23
CA ILE A 273 15.87 27.32 -14.82
C ILE A 273 14.58 26.60 -14.42
N ASP A 274 14.64 25.79 -13.39
CA ASP A 274 13.50 25.12 -12.78
C ASP A 274 13.38 25.53 -11.32
N LEU A 275 12.20 25.95 -10.91
CA LEU A 275 11.87 26.31 -9.53
C LEU A 275 10.71 25.44 -9.07
N ASN A 276 10.90 24.76 -7.96
CA ASN A 276 9.89 23.92 -7.32
C ASN A 276 9.72 24.35 -5.87
N MET A 277 8.50 24.57 -5.43
CA MET A 277 8.16 24.90 -4.06
C MET A 277 7.00 24.03 -3.62
N ALA A 278 7.14 23.36 -2.48
CA ALA A 278 6.07 22.61 -1.88
C ALA A 278 5.82 23.10 -0.44
N TYR A 279 4.56 23.31 -0.09
CA TYR A 279 4.12 23.59 1.27
C TYR A 279 3.14 22.47 1.65
N ASN A 280 3.63 21.51 2.40
CA ASN A 280 2.92 20.27 2.70
C ASN A 280 2.58 20.17 4.18
N GLY A 281 1.38 19.67 4.48
CA GLY A 281 0.88 19.41 5.81
C GLY A 281 0.47 17.96 6.01
N THR A 282 0.72 17.44 7.20
CA THR A 282 0.32 16.09 7.62
C THR A 282 -0.25 16.13 9.04
N ASP A 283 -1.23 15.30 9.35
CA ASP A 283 -1.79 15.17 10.69
C ASP A 283 -0.96 14.29 11.64
N ARG A 284 0.16 13.77 11.17
CA ARG A 284 1.11 12.97 11.97
C ARG A 284 1.84 13.79 13.03
N PHE A 285 1.95 15.09 12.81
CA PHE A 285 2.63 16.01 13.72
C PHE A 285 1.66 16.93 14.45
N GLY A 286 2.06 17.47 15.60
CA GLY A 286 1.33 18.46 16.37
C GLY A 286 1.04 19.72 15.53
N ARG A 287 0.01 20.49 15.93
CA ARG A 287 -0.51 21.63 15.14
C ARG A 287 0.57 22.62 14.68
N SER A 288 1.56 22.91 15.53
CA SER A 288 2.66 23.84 15.24
C SER A 288 3.63 23.35 14.16
N ASN A 289 3.76 22.03 14.00
CA ASN A 289 4.78 21.40 13.16
C ASN A 289 4.17 20.63 11.97
N ARG A 290 2.86 20.77 11.74
CA ARG A 290 2.14 20.08 10.66
C ARG A 290 2.66 20.41 9.28
N PHE A 291 2.93 21.69 9.04
CA PHE A 291 3.30 22.19 7.73
C PHE A 291 4.80 22.37 7.61
N GLY A 292 5.35 21.93 6.47
CA GLY A 292 6.74 22.11 6.08
C GLY A 292 6.85 22.79 4.72
N PHE A 293 7.84 23.66 4.56
CA PHE A 293 8.14 24.32 3.29
C PHE A 293 9.41 23.70 2.69
N PHE A 294 9.30 23.27 1.43
CA PHE A 294 10.32 22.47 0.73
C PHE A 294 10.61 23.09 -0.65
N PRO A 295 11.51 24.10 -0.73
CA PRO A 295 11.93 24.70 -1.97
C PRO A 295 13.04 23.90 -2.65
N ALA A 296 13.06 23.93 -3.98
CA ALA A 296 14.15 23.41 -4.81
C ALA A 296 14.34 24.29 -6.05
N VAL A 297 15.59 24.43 -6.46
CA VAL A 297 15.98 25.15 -7.67
C VAL A 297 16.93 24.29 -8.49
N GLY A 298 16.73 24.26 -9.78
CA GLY A 298 17.61 23.65 -10.77
C GLY A 298 18.01 24.66 -11.82
N ILE A 299 19.26 24.60 -12.27
CA ILE A 299 19.78 25.36 -13.38
C ILE A 299 20.47 24.41 -14.36
N GLY A 300 20.35 24.72 -15.64
CA GLY A 300 21.00 23.98 -16.71
C GLY A 300 21.57 24.91 -17.78
N TYR A 301 22.71 24.55 -18.29
CA TYR A 301 23.36 25.25 -19.38
C TYR A 301 23.74 24.28 -20.48
N ALA A 302 23.10 24.42 -21.66
CA ALA A 302 23.38 23.61 -22.84
C ALA A 302 24.47 24.28 -23.67
N ILE A 303 25.71 23.91 -23.41
CA ILE A 303 26.90 24.48 -24.11
C ILE A 303 26.86 24.15 -25.59
N SER A 304 26.33 22.99 -25.97
CA SER A 304 26.20 22.60 -27.39
C SER A 304 25.24 23.47 -28.17
N GLU A 305 24.38 24.25 -27.51
CA GLU A 305 23.47 25.18 -28.16
C GLU A 305 24.09 26.57 -28.43
N GLU A 306 25.29 26.84 -27.94
CA GLU A 306 25.99 28.09 -28.14
C GLU A 306 26.57 28.24 -29.57
N ASP A 307 26.59 29.46 -30.07
CA ASP A 307 27.03 29.75 -31.44
C ASP A 307 28.53 29.44 -31.62
N PHE A 308 29.35 29.70 -30.59
CA PHE A 308 30.77 29.33 -30.61
C PHE A 308 30.99 27.83 -30.73
N PHE A 309 30.09 27.02 -30.16
CA PHE A 309 30.16 25.54 -30.21
C PHE A 309 29.70 25.04 -31.59
N LYS A 310 28.58 25.58 -32.09
CA LYS A 310 27.98 25.22 -33.39
C LYS A 310 28.83 25.61 -34.58
N ASN A 311 29.60 26.69 -34.45
CA ASN A 311 30.48 27.20 -35.54
C ASN A 311 31.78 26.39 -35.68
N VAL A 312 32.02 25.39 -34.82
CA VAL A 312 33.17 24.49 -34.92
C VAL A 312 32.70 23.14 -35.44
N ASP A 313 32.74 22.94 -36.76
CA ASP A 313 32.17 21.80 -37.47
C ASP A 313 32.54 20.43 -36.84
N TRP A 314 33.83 20.21 -36.54
CA TRP A 314 34.27 18.94 -35.96
C TRP A 314 33.71 18.68 -34.56
N LEU A 315 33.39 19.72 -33.80
CA LEU A 315 32.85 19.65 -32.46
C LEU A 315 31.33 19.35 -32.52
N ALA A 316 30.61 20.12 -33.36
CA ALA A 316 29.18 19.97 -33.58
C ALA A 316 28.82 18.60 -34.20
N ASP A 317 29.64 18.09 -35.11
CA ASP A 317 29.46 16.77 -35.73
C ASP A 317 29.64 15.62 -34.71
N LYS A 318 30.55 15.75 -33.76
CA LYS A 318 30.87 14.70 -32.83
C LYS A 318 30.09 14.77 -31.52
N ILE A 319 29.76 15.95 -31.02
CA ILE A 319 29.08 16.20 -29.76
C ILE A 319 27.73 16.86 -30.01
N GLN A 320 26.66 16.10 -29.98
CA GLN A 320 25.30 16.57 -30.25
C GLN A 320 24.66 17.24 -29.03
N LEU A 321 25.09 16.85 -27.84
CA LEU A 321 24.66 17.43 -26.58
C LEU A 321 25.85 17.55 -25.62
N LEU A 322 26.05 18.74 -25.09
CA LEU A 322 26.91 19.00 -23.96
C LEU A 322 26.18 19.96 -23.03
N LYS A 323 25.71 19.44 -21.89
CA LYS A 323 24.90 20.19 -20.93
C LYS A 323 25.45 19.99 -19.51
N VAL A 324 25.64 21.08 -18.81
CA VAL A 324 25.93 21.10 -17.39
C VAL A 324 24.67 21.48 -16.64
N ARG A 325 24.41 20.79 -15.53
CA ARG A 325 23.27 21.08 -14.66
C ARG A 325 23.70 21.10 -13.20
N ALA A 326 22.97 21.88 -12.40
CA ALA A 326 23.12 21.88 -10.97
C ALA A 326 21.74 22.03 -10.33
N SER A 327 21.51 21.36 -9.22
CA SER A 327 20.31 21.50 -8.43
C SER A 327 20.59 21.57 -6.94
N TYR A 328 19.75 22.30 -6.24
CA TYR A 328 19.74 22.34 -4.78
C TYR A 328 18.30 22.37 -4.29
N GLY A 329 17.98 21.49 -3.34
CA GLY A 329 16.63 21.43 -2.80
C GLY A 329 16.56 20.92 -1.37
N LEU A 330 15.49 21.31 -0.71
CA LEU A 330 15.06 20.78 0.58
C LEU A 330 13.90 19.81 0.35
N VAL A 331 14.00 18.58 0.85
CA VAL A 331 12.96 17.55 0.79
C VAL A 331 12.54 17.21 2.21
N GLY A 332 11.23 17.04 2.43
CA GLY A 332 10.66 16.59 3.69
C GLY A 332 10.05 15.20 3.59
N SER A 333 10.10 14.46 4.70
CA SER A 333 9.41 13.18 4.87
C SER A 333 8.63 13.18 6.17
N ASP A 334 7.39 12.70 6.12
CA ASP A 334 6.53 12.48 7.30
C ASP A 334 6.40 10.99 7.65
N VAL A 335 7.15 10.11 6.96
CA VAL A 335 7.19 8.67 7.20
C VAL A 335 8.00 8.39 8.46
N ALA A 336 7.53 8.90 9.57
CA ALA A 336 8.14 8.71 10.86
C ALA A 336 7.82 7.32 11.39
N ALA A 337 8.83 6.47 11.52
CA ALA A 337 8.90 5.28 12.38
C ALA A 337 7.56 4.57 12.75
N GLY A 338 6.60 4.55 11.83
CA GLY A 338 5.37 3.76 11.94
C GLY A 338 4.28 4.28 12.91
N ASN A 339 4.57 5.18 13.82
CA ASN A 339 3.62 5.61 14.84
C ASN A 339 2.93 6.94 14.48
N ARG A 340 1.61 6.96 14.66
CA ARG A 340 0.80 8.20 14.66
C ARG A 340 0.80 8.80 16.06
N TYR A 341 0.55 10.11 16.12
CA TYR A 341 0.41 10.83 17.40
C TYR A 341 1.64 10.76 18.31
N LEU A 342 2.84 10.76 17.72
CA LEU A 342 4.10 10.81 18.49
C LEU A 342 4.15 11.99 19.47
N TYR A 343 3.37 13.03 19.22
CA TYR A 343 3.31 14.24 20.02
C TYR A 343 2.41 14.11 21.26
N ASP A 344 1.56 13.09 21.33
CA ASP A 344 0.65 12.86 22.44
C ASP A 344 1.21 11.82 23.43
N GLN A 345 0.85 11.98 24.70
CA GLN A 345 1.13 11.01 25.74
C GLN A 345 0.20 9.79 25.58
N VAL A 346 0.78 8.60 25.53
CA VAL A 346 0.01 7.36 25.46
C VAL A 346 -0.19 6.75 26.83
N TYR A 347 -1.42 6.32 27.13
CA TYR A 347 -1.76 5.54 28.30
C TYR A 347 -2.17 4.12 27.85
N GLN A 348 -1.68 3.14 28.56
CA GLN A 348 -1.92 1.72 28.24
C GLN A 348 -2.68 1.06 29.40
N LYS A 349 -3.45 0.02 29.10
CA LYS A 349 -4.05 -0.83 30.12
C LYS A 349 -2.93 -1.55 30.90
N GLY A 350 -2.94 -1.40 32.21
CA GLY A 350 -2.03 -2.10 33.11
C GLY A 350 -2.57 -3.47 33.52
N ASP A 351 -1.82 -4.17 34.40
CA ASP A 351 -2.12 -5.53 34.81
C ASP A 351 -3.34 -5.65 35.75
N GLY A 352 -3.93 -4.51 36.14
CA GLY A 352 -5.01 -4.45 37.10
C GLY A 352 -4.52 -4.53 38.56
N TYR A 353 -5.40 -4.23 39.49
CA TYR A 353 -5.14 -4.32 40.92
C TYR A 353 -6.36 -4.89 41.65
N SER A 354 -6.13 -5.67 42.69
CA SER A 354 -7.19 -6.29 43.49
C SER A 354 -7.37 -5.50 44.79
N PHE A 355 -8.61 -5.11 45.10
CA PHE A 355 -8.98 -4.38 46.31
C PHE A 355 -9.96 -5.17 47.18
N GLY A 356 -9.86 -4.95 48.51
CA GLY A 356 -10.82 -5.42 49.48
C GLY A 356 -10.63 -6.87 49.93
N ASP A 357 -11.49 -7.30 50.89
CA ASP A 357 -11.46 -8.64 51.51
C ASP A 357 -11.86 -9.76 50.51
N TYR A 358 -12.62 -9.40 49.48
CA TYR A 358 -12.95 -10.29 48.36
C TYR A 358 -12.28 -9.69 47.09
N PRO A 359 -11.02 -10.03 46.84
CA PRO A 359 -10.24 -9.35 45.81
C PRO A 359 -10.85 -9.54 44.41
N LYS A 360 -11.34 -8.44 43.86
CA LYS A 360 -11.79 -8.36 42.49
C LYS A 360 -10.74 -7.58 41.69
N LEU A 361 -10.28 -8.17 40.62
CA LEU A 361 -9.34 -7.49 39.71
C LEU A 361 -10.01 -6.27 39.08
N THR A 362 -9.45 -5.10 39.33
CA THR A 362 -9.91 -3.81 38.79
C THR A 362 -8.91 -3.35 37.74
N ASP A 363 -9.41 -2.92 36.58
CA ASP A 363 -8.56 -2.41 35.50
C ASP A 363 -7.71 -1.24 36.00
N SER A 364 -6.44 -1.25 35.65
CA SER A 364 -5.51 -0.14 35.89
C SER A 364 -5.01 0.41 34.57
N TYR A 365 -4.50 1.63 34.61
CA TYR A 365 -3.83 2.29 33.50
C TYR A 365 -2.43 2.69 33.93
N LYS A 366 -1.47 2.52 33.02
CA LYS A 366 -0.09 2.96 33.19
C LYS A 366 0.31 3.88 32.06
N GLU A 367 1.25 4.76 32.29
CA GLU A 367 1.84 5.57 31.24
C GLU A 367 2.57 4.64 30.24
N GLY A 368 2.31 4.88 28.96
CA GLY A 368 3.08 4.31 27.86
C GLY A 368 4.30 5.18 27.55
N ASP A 369 4.77 5.11 26.31
CA ASP A 369 5.90 5.93 25.88
C ASP A 369 5.61 7.41 26.00
N LEU A 370 6.59 8.17 26.50
CA LEU A 370 6.50 9.62 26.63
C LEU A 370 6.41 10.25 25.24
N GLY A 371 5.38 11.05 25.04
CA GLY A 371 5.15 11.74 23.78
C GLY A 371 6.26 12.73 23.42
N THR A 372 6.41 13.04 22.14
CA THR A 372 7.36 14.02 21.60
C THR A 372 6.59 15.22 21.00
N PRO A 373 6.21 16.24 21.81
CA PRO A 373 5.38 17.35 21.35
C PRO A 373 5.97 18.15 20.19
N ASN A 374 7.31 18.14 20.07
CA ASN A 374 8.06 18.86 19.04
C ASN A 374 8.42 17.98 17.83
N ALA A 375 7.83 16.80 17.69
CA ALA A 375 8.03 15.97 16.51
C ALA A 375 7.69 16.73 15.23
N THR A 376 8.57 16.67 14.24
CA THR A 376 8.46 17.40 12.97
C THR A 376 8.97 16.56 11.80
N TRP A 377 8.86 17.12 10.60
CA TRP A 377 9.34 16.54 9.37
C TRP A 377 10.82 16.17 9.44
N GLU A 378 11.16 14.99 8.95
CA GLU A 378 12.53 14.66 8.58
C GLU A 378 12.91 15.46 7.35
N LYS A 379 14.11 16.03 7.29
CA LYS A 379 14.53 16.92 6.21
C LYS A 379 15.82 16.45 5.56
N ALA A 380 15.90 16.62 4.24
CA ALA A 380 17.10 16.33 3.46
C ALA A 380 17.45 17.52 2.59
N LYS A 381 18.66 18.07 2.76
CA LYS A 381 19.28 19.04 1.84
C LYS A 381 20.01 18.24 0.78
N LYS A 382 19.53 18.35 -0.46
CA LYS A 382 20.10 17.66 -1.62
C LYS A 382 20.79 18.65 -2.53
N PHE A 383 22.01 18.36 -2.88
CA PHE A 383 22.81 19.08 -3.86
C PHE A 383 23.28 18.09 -4.92
N ASP A 384 23.14 18.47 -6.18
CA ASP A 384 23.50 17.64 -7.31
C ASP A 384 24.13 18.50 -8.40
N VAL A 385 25.22 18.04 -9.01
CA VAL A 385 25.84 18.64 -10.20
C VAL A 385 26.10 17.54 -11.20
N GLY A 386 25.58 17.72 -12.41
CA GLY A 386 25.66 16.73 -13.46
C GLY A 386 26.16 17.27 -14.80
N LEU A 387 26.73 16.38 -15.56
CA LEU A 387 27.15 16.57 -16.95
C LEU A 387 26.44 15.55 -17.84
N ASP A 388 25.70 16.04 -18.82
CA ASP A 388 25.08 15.22 -19.87
C ASP A 388 25.83 15.44 -21.18
N MET A 389 26.27 14.38 -21.85
CA MET A 389 26.97 14.43 -23.13
C MET A 389 26.51 13.33 -24.08
N ASN A 390 26.14 13.72 -25.31
CA ASN A 390 25.93 12.80 -26.42
C ASN A 390 27.05 12.90 -27.40
N PHE A 391 27.72 11.81 -27.72
CA PHE A 391 28.88 11.73 -28.55
C PHE A 391 28.67 10.79 -29.73
N LEU A 392 28.97 11.28 -30.97
CA LEU A 392 28.87 10.56 -32.26
C LEU A 392 27.46 9.99 -32.54
N ASN A 393 26.39 10.52 -31.98
CA ASN A 393 25.01 9.94 -32.07
C ASN A 393 24.91 8.47 -31.65
N LYS A 394 25.90 7.93 -30.94
CA LYS A 394 26.00 6.53 -30.53
C LYS A 394 26.22 6.35 -29.04
N PHE A 395 26.86 7.29 -28.40
CA PHE A 395 27.22 7.20 -27.00
C PHE A 395 26.54 8.32 -26.21
N SER A 396 25.88 7.97 -25.12
CA SER A 396 25.30 8.91 -24.17
C SER A 396 25.97 8.70 -22.82
N PHE A 397 26.48 9.78 -22.25
CA PHE A 397 27.14 9.79 -20.94
C PHE A 397 26.38 10.75 -20.04
N THR A 398 26.10 10.29 -18.83
CA THR A 398 25.60 11.13 -17.75
C THR A 398 26.47 10.83 -16.53
N ILE A 399 27.00 11.86 -15.91
CA ILE A 399 27.84 11.77 -14.71
C ILE A 399 27.33 12.79 -13.72
N ASP A 400 27.03 12.35 -12.50
CA ASP A 400 26.54 13.17 -11.42
C ASP A 400 27.41 13.05 -10.17
N TYR A 401 27.62 14.18 -9.52
CA TYR A 401 28.05 14.24 -8.13
C TYR A 401 26.89 14.68 -7.27
N PHE A 402 26.56 13.91 -6.24
CA PHE A 402 25.51 14.21 -5.31
C PHE A 402 25.98 14.33 -3.86
N LEU A 403 25.31 15.17 -3.09
CA LEU A 403 25.48 15.35 -1.67
C LEU A 403 24.10 15.45 -0.99
N ASP A 404 23.73 14.44 -0.19
CA ASP A 404 22.50 14.38 0.56
C ASP A 404 22.80 14.48 2.06
N LYS A 405 22.37 15.57 2.70
CA LYS A 405 22.49 15.80 4.15
C LYS A 405 21.11 15.73 4.78
N ARG A 406 20.85 14.62 5.45
CA ARG A 406 19.61 14.40 6.19
C ARG A 406 19.77 14.82 7.63
N TYR A 407 18.76 15.48 8.16
CA TYR A 407 18.70 15.95 9.53
C TYR A 407 17.28 15.92 10.06
N ASP A 408 17.11 16.10 11.36
CA ASP A 408 15.84 15.93 12.04
C ASP A 408 15.21 14.53 11.80
N GLN A 409 16.04 13.48 11.62
CA GLN A 409 15.56 12.13 11.44
C GLN A 409 15.01 11.58 12.77
N LEU A 410 13.84 10.96 12.69
CA LEU A 410 13.14 10.37 13.82
C LEU A 410 13.74 9.01 14.17
N VAL A 411 14.31 8.91 15.36
CA VAL A 411 14.89 7.67 15.88
C VAL A 411 14.50 7.45 17.33
N THR A 412 14.35 6.18 17.72
CA THR A 412 14.12 5.79 19.11
C THR A 412 15.41 5.96 19.91
N ARG A 413 15.30 6.45 21.14
CA ARG A 413 16.42 6.64 22.06
C ARG A 413 16.68 5.36 22.84
N GLU A 414 17.55 4.50 22.35
CA GLU A 414 17.89 3.23 23.03
C GLU A 414 18.86 3.37 24.21
N TYR A 415 19.52 4.52 24.35
CA TYR A 415 20.55 4.79 25.39
C TYR A 415 20.01 5.36 26.69
N ILE A 416 18.69 5.44 26.85
CA ILE A 416 18.08 5.97 28.06
C ILE A 416 18.13 4.91 29.15
N PRO A 417 18.63 5.22 30.36
CA PRO A 417 18.69 4.26 31.45
C PRO A 417 17.30 3.74 31.83
N LEU A 418 17.14 2.43 31.93
CA LEU A 418 15.89 1.77 32.33
C LEU A 418 15.35 2.21 33.69
N VAL A 419 16.19 2.81 34.55
CA VAL A 419 15.82 3.35 35.86
C VAL A 419 14.75 4.45 35.77
N ILE A 420 14.58 5.08 34.60
CA ILE A 420 13.53 6.07 34.37
C ILE A 420 12.13 5.42 34.38
N GLY A 421 12.04 4.13 34.08
CA GLY A 421 10.81 3.35 34.18
C GLY A 421 9.77 3.63 33.09
N ILE A 422 10.06 4.50 32.10
CA ILE A 422 9.16 4.85 30.99
C ILE A 422 9.91 4.81 29.66
N GLY A 423 9.22 4.38 28.60
CA GLY A 423 9.72 4.44 27.23
C GLY A 423 9.60 5.86 26.63
N PHE A 424 10.25 6.08 25.51
CA PHE A 424 10.21 7.36 24.80
C PHE A 424 9.81 7.14 23.34
N SER A 425 8.91 7.95 22.87
CA SER A 425 8.60 8.04 21.45
C SER A 425 9.80 8.54 20.65
N PRO A 426 9.92 8.19 19.36
CA PRO A 426 10.98 8.69 18.50
C PRO A 426 11.12 10.21 18.52
N ASN A 427 12.36 10.69 18.41
CA ASN A 427 12.70 12.12 18.42
C ASN A 427 13.52 12.48 17.18
N ASN A 428 13.41 13.74 16.72
CA ASN A 428 14.13 14.29 15.59
C ASN A 428 15.59 14.64 15.95
N ILE A 429 16.44 13.64 16.16
CA ILE A 429 17.83 13.83 16.64
C ILE A 429 18.92 13.28 15.73
N ALA A 430 18.58 12.35 14.82
CA ALA A 430 19.60 11.74 13.98
C ALA A 430 19.95 12.60 12.75
N ARG A 431 21.17 12.43 12.29
CA ARG A 431 21.72 13.07 11.08
C ARG A 431 22.52 12.06 10.31
N THR A 432 22.37 12.08 8.99
CA THR A 432 23.17 11.26 8.08
C THR A 432 23.66 12.10 6.90
N THR A 433 24.81 11.75 6.37
CA THR A 433 25.33 12.35 5.14
C THR A 433 25.67 11.24 4.17
N ASN A 434 25.20 11.38 2.94
CA ASN A 434 25.51 10.51 1.84
C ASN A 434 26.03 11.34 0.66
N GLN A 435 27.15 10.96 0.08
CA GLN A 435 27.73 11.65 -1.09
C GLN A 435 28.39 10.63 -1.99
N GLY A 436 28.41 10.91 -3.27
CA GLY A 436 29.00 10.00 -4.24
C GLY A 436 28.95 10.53 -5.65
N PHE A 437 29.38 9.68 -6.55
CA PHE A 437 29.25 9.84 -7.98
C PHE A 437 28.38 8.71 -8.50
N ASP A 438 27.53 9.02 -9.45
CA ASP A 438 26.81 8.05 -10.25
C ASP A 438 26.84 8.42 -11.73
N GLY A 439 26.52 7.44 -12.60
CA GLY A 439 26.57 7.64 -14.02
C GLY A 439 26.33 6.37 -14.83
#